data_3c3ff026410856d61e4e38fbabed569a
#
_entry.id   3c3ff026410856d61e4e38fbabed569a
#
_cell.length_a   1.000
_cell.length_b   1.000
_cell.length_c   1.000
_cell.angle_alpha   90.00
_cell.angle_beta   90.00
_cell.angle_gamma   90.00
#
_symmetry.space_group_name_H-M   'P 1'
#
loop_
_entity.id
_entity.type
_entity.pdbx_description
1 polymer ?
#
loop_
_entity_poly.entity_id
_entity_poly.type
_entity_poly.pdbx_seq_one_letter_code
_entity_poly.pdbx_strand_id
1 'polypeptide(L)'
;MFKFTVQRTAQVLSKPFHARKMSSIIPFLLSPKQVNDLTKSSTPVTVLDSTWFMPNSPRNAKAEYLSKRIPGSQFLDLDEVASLHDLGLKHMMPDSKTFALACGMCVVFRF
;
A
#
# COMPACT_ATOMS: atom_id res chain seq x y z
N MET A 1 -51.60 -31.51 1.85
CA MET A 1 -51.01 -30.24 2.25
C MET A 1 -49.50 -30.51 2.48
N PHE A 2 -48.69 -30.41 1.44
CA PHE A 2 -47.26 -30.72 1.49
C PHE A 2 -46.47 -29.42 1.68
N LYS A 3 -45.74 -29.30 2.82
CA LYS A 3 -44.82 -28.20 3.07
C LYS A 3 -43.46 -28.58 2.53
N PHE A 4 -43.00 -27.93 1.45
CA PHE A 4 -41.63 -28.01 0.97
C PHE A 4 -40.79 -26.99 1.73
N THR A 5 -39.89 -27.48 2.56
CA THR A 5 -38.87 -26.66 3.20
C THR A 5 -37.63 -26.67 2.27
N VAL A 6 -37.36 -25.55 1.60
CA VAL A 6 -36.14 -25.38 0.81
C VAL A 6 -35.05 -24.89 1.76
N GLN A 7 -34.15 -25.78 2.16
CA GLN A 7 -32.91 -25.39 2.83
C GLN A 7 -31.90 -24.92 1.74
N ARG A 8 -31.65 -23.60 1.69
CA ARG A 8 -30.53 -23.07 0.94
C ARG A 8 -29.25 -23.22 1.80
N THR A 9 -28.48 -24.25 1.51
CA THR A 9 -27.11 -24.35 1.99
C THR A 9 -26.29 -23.31 1.24
N ALA A 10 -25.93 -22.22 1.94
CA ALA A 10 -24.95 -21.27 1.45
C ALA A 10 -23.58 -21.94 1.52
N GLN A 11 -23.12 -22.48 0.40
CA GLN A 11 -21.72 -22.86 0.25
C GLN A 11 -20.89 -21.59 0.18
N VAL A 12 -20.27 -21.23 1.29
CA VAL A 12 -19.18 -20.27 1.31
C VAL A 12 -18.01 -20.94 0.59
N LEU A 13 -17.84 -20.62 -0.69
CA LEU A 13 -16.65 -20.95 -1.47
C LEU A 13 -15.48 -20.15 -0.87
N SER A 14 -14.83 -20.72 0.13
CA SER A 14 -13.50 -20.27 0.56
C SER A 14 -12.53 -20.55 -0.57
N LYS A 15 -12.28 -19.56 -1.42
CA LYS A 15 -11.19 -19.63 -2.39
C LYS A 15 -9.89 -19.87 -1.60
N PRO A 16 -9.11 -20.92 -1.90
CA PRO A 16 -7.85 -21.12 -1.21
C PRO A 16 -6.99 -19.88 -1.46
N PHE A 17 -6.47 -19.32 -0.37
CA PHE A 17 -5.50 -18.25 -0.42
C PHE A 17 -4.24 -18.84 -1.10
N HIS A 18 -4.14 -18.66 -2.40
CA HIS A 18 -2.94 -19.06 -3.12
C HIS A 18 -1.82 -18.16 -2.59
N ALA A 19 -0.98 -18.73 -1.73
CA ALA A 19 0.28 -18.13 -1.38
C ALA A 19 1.03 -17.89 -2.69
N ARG A 20 1.04 -16.65 -3.16
CA ARG A 20 1.76 -16.27 -4.37
C ARG A 20 3.22 -16.55 -4.11
N LYS A 21 3.75 -17.47 -4.91
CA LYS A 21 5.18 -17.75 -4.96
C LYS A 21 5.88 -16.43 -5.27
N MET A 22 6.46 -15.78 -4.26
CA MET A 22 7.31 -14.59 -4.44
C MET A 22 8.61 -15.06 -5.10
N SER A 23 8.60 -15.17 -6.40
CA SER A 23 9.68 -15.77 -7.20
C SER A 23 10.32 -14.77 -8.17
N SER A 24 10.24 -13.48 -7.90
CA SER A 24 11.14 -12.54 -8.56
C SER A 24 11.73 -11.64 -7.50
N ILE A 25 13.02 -11.80 -7.25
CA ILE A 25 13.79 -10.87 -6.43
C ILE A 25 13.77 -9.54 -7.19
N ILE A 26 12.88 -8.64 -6.79
CA ILE A 26 12.90 -7.27 -7.31
C ILE A 26 14.19 -6.64 -6.79
N PRO A 27 15.06 -6.11 -7.66
CA PRO A 27 16.27 -5.43 -7.24
C PRO A 27 15.97 -4.31 -6.24
N PHE A 28 16.88 -4.12 -5.29
CA PHE A 28 16.74 -3.08 -4.27
C PHE A 28 16.68 -1.66 -4.86
N LEU A 29 17.32 -1.45 -5.99
CA LEU A 29 17.31 -0.21 -6.75
C LEU A 29 16.82 -0.48 -8.17
N LEU A 30 15.91 0.35 -8.62
CA LEU A 30 15.33 0.27 -9.96
C LEU A 30 15.55 1.58 -10.71
N SER A 31 15.90 1.48 -11.99
CA SER A 31 15.87 2.62 -12.87
C SER A 31 14.43 3.03 -13.22
N PRO A 32 14.17 4.27 -13.64
CA PRO A 32 12.84 4.71 -14.07
C PRO A 32 12.21 3.83 -15.16
N LYS A 33 13.05 3.32 -16.09
CA LYS A 33 12.61 2.39 -17.12
C LYS A 33 12.11 1.07 -16.52
N GLN A 34 12.86 0.49 -15.59
CA GLN A 34 12.47 -0.75 -14.91
C GLN A 34 11.17 -0.59 -14.11
N VAL A 35 10.99 0.55 -13.43
CA VAL A 35 9.72 0.85 -12.74
C VAL A 35 8.56 0.92 -13.73
N ASN A 36 8.74 1.62 -14.85
CA ASN A 36 7.70 1.71 -15.89
C ASN A 36 7.38 0.34 -16.51
N ASP A 37 8.36 -0.51 -16.73
CA ASP A 37 8.16 -1.86 -17.25
C ASP A 37 7.43 -2.75 -16.23
N LEU A 38 7.78 -2.64 -14.94
CA LEU A 38 7.09 -3.33 -13.85
C LEU A 38 5.61 -2.89 -13.71
N THR A 39 5.34 -1.61 -13.79
CA THR A 39 3.96 -1.09 -13.66
C THR A 39 3.07 -1.51 -14.83
N LYS A 40 3.66 -1.80 -15.99
CA LYS A 40 2.96 -2.31 -17.19
C LYS A 40 2.88 -3.83 -17.23
N SER A 41 3.62 -4.52 -16.38
CA SER A 41 3.60 -5.99 -16.34
C SER A 41 2.34 -6.53 -15.68
N SER A 42 2.08 -7.83 -15.84
CA SER A 42 1.00 -8.53 -15.14
C SER A 42 1.27 -8.73 -13.64
N THR A 43 2.48 -8.41 -13.18
CA THR A 43 2.84 -8.50 -11.76
C THR A 43 2.20 -7.34 -11.00
N PRO A 44 1.41 -7.60 -9.96
CA PRO A 44 0.82 -6.53 -9.17
C PRO A 44 1.91 -5.81 -8.37
N VAL A 45 2.18 -4.58 -8.74
CA VAL A 45 3.13 -3.69 -8.07
C VAL A 45 2.40 -2.46 -7.58
N THR A 46 2.66 -2.08 -6.34
CA THR A 46 2.21 -0.80 -5.77
C THR A 46 3.40 0.12 -5.65
N VAL A 47 3.30 1.30 -6.23
CA VAL A 47 4.32 2.35 -6.11
C VAL A 47 3.88 3.28 -4.98
N LEU A 48 4.74 3.47 -3.99
CA LEU A 48 4.53 4.41 -2.90
C LEU A 48 5.45 5.62 -3.08
N ASP A 49 4.88 6.80 -3.00
CA ASP A 49 5.63 8.05 -2.91
C ASP A 49 5.75 8.43 -1.44
N SER A 50 6.94 8.32 -0.88
CA SER A 50 7.27 8.67 0.49
C SER A 50 8.16 9.91 0.57
N THR A 51 7.95 10.86 -0.35
CA THR A 51 8.69 12.12 -0.36
C THR A 51 8.46 12.88 0.96
N TRP A 52 9.55 13.30 1.57
CA TRP A 52 9.54 14.09 2.79
C TRP A 52 10.52 15.25 2.66
N PHE A 53 10.19 16.37 3.27
CA PHE A 53 11.03 17.57 3.29
C PHE A 53 11.35 17.99 4.72
N MET A 54 12.51 18.62 4.90
CA MET A 54 12.89 19.17 6.20
C MET A 54 11.85 20.19 6.68
N PRO A 55 11.59 20.29 8.00
CA PRO A 55 10.55 21.18 8.55
C PRO A 55 10.65 22.65 8.13
N ASN A 56 11.87 23.11 7.82
CA ASN A 56 12.10 24.50 7.35
C ASN A 56 12.02 24.65 5.83
N SER A 57 11.65 23.61 5.10
CA SER A 57 11.48 23.68 3.66
C SER A 57 10.19 24.39 3.30
N PRO A 58 10.18 25.29 2.31
CA PRO A 58 8.96 25.87 1.79
C PRO A 58 8.13 24.89 0.94
N ARG A 59 8.67 23.69 0.69
CA ARG A 59 8.04 22.66 -0.14
C ARG A 59 7.04 21.83 0.68
N ASN A 60 5.99 21.37 0.00
CA ASN A 60 4.97 20.49 0.59
C ASN A 60 4.88 19.20 -0.24
N ALA A 61 5.28 18.08 0.37
CA ALA A 61 5.35 16.80 -0.31
C ALA A 61 3.99 16.33 -0.85
N LYS A 62 2.93 16.46 -0.05
CA LYS A 62 1.57 16.07 -0.45
C LYS A 62 1.03 16.93 -1.59
N ALA A 63 1.26 18.24 -1.54
CA ALA A 63 0.86 19.16 -2.62
C ALA A 63 1.60 18.85 -3.92
N GLU A 64 2.90 18.56 -3.85
CA GLU A 64 3.69 18.16 -5.01
C GLU A 64 3.22 16.82 -5.58
N TYR A 65 2.95 15.83 -4.73
CA TYR A 65 2.37 14.55 -5.14
C TYR A 65 1.03 14.74 -5.86
N LEU A 66 0.15 15.61 -5.37
CA LEU A 66 -1.14 15.87 -6.01
C LEU A 66 -0.98 16.57 -7.36
N SER A 67 0.02 17.44 -7.50
CA SER A 67 0.28 18.16 -8.75
C SER A 67 0.98 17.28 -9.81
N LYS A 68 1.89 16.40 -9.39
CA LYS A 68 2.69 15.60 -10.31
C LYS A 68 3.13 14.28 -9.66
N ARG A 69 2.55 13.18 -10.07
CA ARG A 69 2.82 11.83 -9.54
C ARG A 69 2.93 10.79 -10.64
N ILE A 70 3.55 9.65 -10.30
CA ILE A 70 3.51 8.46 -11.15
C ILE A 70 2.06 7.94 -11.17
N PRO A 71 1.47 7.69 -12.35
CA PRO A 71 0.12 7.14 -12.44
C PRO A 71 -0.06 5.86 -11.60
N GLY A 72 -1.09 5.81 -10.77
CA GLY A 72 -1.37 4.68 -9.89
C GLY A 72 -0.48 4.60 -8.63
N SER A 73 0.44 5.56 -8.41
CA SER A 73 1.16 5.65 -7.15
C SER A 73 0.27 6.15 -6.02
N GLN A 74 0.67 5.86 -4.79
CA GLN A 74 0.00 6.29 -3.58
C GLN A 74 0.97 7.06 -2.69
N PHE A 75 0.46 8.03 -1.95
CA PHE A 75 1.27 8.82 -1.03
C PHE A 75 1.32 8.15 0.34
N LEU A 76 2.52 7.99 0.88
CA LEU A 76 2.76 7.51 2.23
C LEU A 76 3.40 8.63 3.04
N ASP A 77 2.64 9.22 3.93
CA ASP A 77 3.15 10.26 4.82
C ASP A 77 3.99 9.64 5.93
N LEU A 78 5.28 9.94 5.94
CA LEU A 78 6.21 9.39 6.94
C LEU A 78 5.95 9.93 8.34
N ASP A 79 5.45 11.16 8.46
CA ASP A 79 5.12 11.76 9.76
C ASP A 79 3.85 11.16 10.36
N GLU A 80 2.86 10.81 9.52
CA GLU A 80 1.61 10.18 9.98
C GLU A 80 1.82 8.71 10.38
N VAL A 81 2.76 8.01 9.73
CA VAL A 81 2.98 6.57 9.95
C VAL A 81 4.00 6.32 11.07
N ALA A 82 4.89 7.26 11.33
CA ALA A 82 5.93 7.11 12.35
C ALA A 82 5.34 6.92 13.75
N SER A 83 5.98 6.05 14.55
CA SER A 83 5.65 5.92 15.97
C SER A 83 6.14 7.12 16.77
N LEU A 84 5.40 7.43 17.82
CA LEU A 84 5.82 8.38 18.82
C LEU A 84 6.97 7.81 19.66
N HIS A 85 7.86 8.67 20.14
CA HIS A 85 8.95 8.30 21.02
C HIS A 85 9.00 9.26 22.22
N ASP A 86 9.24 8.72 23.42
CA ASP A 86 9.21 9.47 24.69
C ASP A 86 10.19 10.66 24.71
N LEU A 87 11.29 10.54 23.98
CA LEU A 87 12.27 11.62 23.83
C LEU A 87 11.95 12.59 22.68
N GLY A 88 10.76 12.51 22.08
CA GLY A 88 10.36 13.39 20.97
C GLY A 88 11.11 13.14 19.65
N LEU A 89 11.74 11.98 19.48
CA LEU A 89 12.41 11.64 18.25
C LEU A 89 11.38 11.46 17.10
N LYS A 90 11.73 11.97 15.94
CA LYS A 90 10.90 11.91 14.74
C LYS A 90 11.20 10.67 13.90
N HIS A 91 10.23 10.25 13.07
CA HIS A 91 10.37 9.16 12.11
C HIS A 91 10.81 7.82 12.70
N MET A 92 10.32 7.52 13.89
CA MET A 92 10.56 6.23 14.50
C MET A 92 9.83 5.13 13.75
N MET A 93 10.43 3.93 13.76
CA MET A 93 9.83 2.76 13.12
C MET A 93 8.43 2.50 13.70
N PRO A 94 7.38 2.45 12.89
CA PRO A 94 6.05 2.09 13.38
C PRO A 94 5.99 0.63 13.82
N ASP A 95 5.07 0.33 14.72
CA ASP A 95 4.75 -1.06 15.00
C ASP A 95 4.08 -1.74 13.79
N SER A 96 4.07 -3.07 13.81
CA SER A 96 3.55 -3.88 12.68
C SER A 96 2.09 -3.58 12.37
N LYS A 97 1.28 -3.25 13.39
CA LYS A 97 -0.15 -2.96 13.22
C LYS A 97 -0.35 -1.60 12.56
N THR A 98 0.33 -0.57 13.03
CA THR A 98 0.30 0.77 12.44
C THR A 98 0.77 0.75 11.00
N PHE A 99 1.88 0.06 10.73
CA PHE A 99 2.40 -0.09 9.38
C PHE A 99 1.44 -0.85 8.46
N ALA A 100 0.87 -1.96 8.92
CA ALA A 100 -0.10 -2.74 8.16
C ALA A 100 -1.38 -1.95 7.85
N LEU A 101 -1.87 -1.13 8.79
CA LEU A 101 -3.01 -0.24 8.56
C LEU A 101 -2.68 0.83 7.51
N ALA A 102 -1.53 1.49 7.63
CA ALA A 102 -1.09 2.47 6.64
C ALA A 102 -0.98 1.88 5.24
N CYS A 103 -0.35 0.70 5.11
CA CYS A 103 -0.27 -0.01 3.83
C CYS A 103 -1.65 -0.50 3.34
N GLY A 104 -2.53 -0.93 4.25
CA GLY A 104 -3.90 -1.35 3.93
C GLY A 104 -4.74 -0.20 3.39
N MET A 105 -4.64 0.97 3.97
CA MET A 105 -5.29 2.19 3.45
C MET A 105 -4.78 2.54 2.05
N CYS A 106 -3.49 2.34 1.80
CA CYS A 106 -2.90 2.52 0.48
C CYS A 106 -3.44 1.53 -0.57
N VAL A 107 -3.86 0.33 -0.18
CA VAL A 107 -4.36 -0.70 -1.12
C VAL A 107 -5.86 -0.57 -1.38
N VAL A 108 -6.63 -0.10 -0.39
CA VAL A 108 -8.12 -0.07 -0.46
C VAL A 108 -8.63 1.04 -1.40
N PHE A 109 -7.88 2.10 -1.64
CA PHE A 109 -8.29 3.21 -2.52
C PHE A 109 -7.80 3.04 -3.97
N ARG A 110 -7.70 1.83 -4.45
CA ARG A 110 -7.51 1.55 -5.87
C ARG A 110 -8.87 1.68 -6.59
N PHE A 111 -9.21 2.89 -7.00
CA PHE A 111 -10.25 3.16 -8.00
C PHE A 111 -9.63 3.32 -9.37
#